data_00882b8ca1b58d606de3ef93dee9a176
#
_entry.id   00882b8ca1b58d606de3ef93dee9a176
#
_cell.length_a   1.000
_cell.length_b   1.000
_cell.length_c   1.000
_cell.angle_alpha   90.00
_cell.angle_beta   90.00
_cell.angle_gamma   90.00
#
_symmetry.space_group_name_H-M   'P 1'
#
loop_
_entity.id
_entity.type
_entity.pdbx_description
1 polymer ?
#
loop_
_entity_poly.entity_id
_entity_poly.type
_entity_poly.pdbx_seq_one_letter_code
_entity_poly.pdbx_strand_id
1 'polypeptide(L)'
;AYIDVVGSDIDPLIEKAGPGATGTYGLYLKGTAMSHIYIEGGKVGIGVDGDDTTTEVDNVLIGTASGATPITVAVGEGVTGTAGGAIAVVRKSSGTFISRTDAAITALTNDGGDVQTEGTGTITTLNLNAGTARLESTGTITTLNIKGGEANFLGSQTSHTVTTVKLEADGALAYDPNVLTITNKVASDDRVRLAATQV
;
A
#
# COMPACT_ATOMS: atom_id res chain seq x y z
N ALA A 1 10.64 5.80 17.73
CA ALA A 1 9.58 6.71 18.17
C ALA A 1 8.22 6.07 17.92
N TYR A 2 7.26 6.33 18.76
CA TYR A 2 5.86 5.90 18.61
C TYR A 2 5.04 7.16 18.31
N ILE A 3 4.24 7.09 17.26
CA ILE A 3 3.33 8.16 16.86
C ILE A 3 1.95 7.56 16.76
N ASP A 4 1.03 8.07 17.54
CA ASP A 4 -0.38 7.70 17.51
C ASP A 4 -1.17 8.90 16.97
N VAL A 5 -1.80 8.72 15.83
CA VAL A 5 -2.62 9.76 15.20
C VAL A 5 -4.08 9.37 15.40
N VAL A 6 -4.70 9.99 16.39
CA VAL A 6 -6.11 9.76 16.75
C VAL A 6 -6.91 11.03 16.48
N GLY A 7 -8.01 10.91 15.80
CA GLY A 7 -8.98 12.00 15.68
C GLY A 7 -9.41 12.34 14.27
N SER A 8 -10.59 12.91 14.21
CA SER A 8 -11.28 13.28 12.97
C SER A 8 -10.94 14.68 12.46
N ASP A 9 -10.40 15.54 13.31
CA ASP A 9 -10.27 16.97 13.07
C ASP A 9 -8.80 17.43 13.11
N ILE A 10 -7.95 16.74 12.37
CA ILE A 10 -6.69 17.37 12.01
C ILE A 10 -7.03 18.36 10.92
N ASP A 11 -7.30 19.59 11.36
CA ASP A 11 -7.52 20.73 10.48
C ASP A 11 -6.31 20.87 9.55
N PRO A 12 -6.50 21.01 8.22
CA PRO A 12 -5.40 21.14 7.27
C PRO A 12 -4.66 22.47 7.40
N LEU A 13 -4.18 22.80 8.59
CA LEU A 13 -3.48 24.06 8.85
C LEU A 13 -2.07 24.14 8.28
N ILE A 14 -1.56 23.05 7.70
CA ILE A 14 -0.25 23.04 7.08
C ILE A 14 -0.32 22.33 5.74
N GLU A 15 -0.83 23.04 4.74
CA GLU A 15 -0.64 22.66 3.35
C GLU A 15 0.80 22.99 2.95
N LYS A 16 1.68 22.04 2.94
CA LYS A 16 2.92 22.15 2.20
C LYS A 16 2.83 21.26 0.97
N ALA A 17 2.42 21.86 -0.13
CA ALA A 17 2.58 21.26 -1.44
C ALA A 17 4.05 21.42 -1.85
N GLY A 18 4.87 20.41 -1.60
CA GLY A 18 6.19 20.30 -2.22
C GLY A 18 6.06 19.87 -3.69
N PRO A 19 7.05 20.17 -4.54
CA PRO A 19 7.08 19.66 -5.91
C PRO A 19 7.10 18.13 -5.87
N GLY A 20 6.03 17.50 -6.38
CA GLY A 20 5.83 16.05 -6.36
C GLY A 20 4.77 15.54 -5.38
N ALA A 21 4.28 16.37 -4.47
CA ALA A 21 3.16 16.00 -3.61
C ALA A 21 1.85 16.05 -4.40
N THR A 22 1.31 14.90 -4.75
CA THR A 22 -0.03 14.80 -5.33
C THR A 22 -1.05 14.64 -4.20
N GLY A 23 -1.41 15.72 -3.55
CA GLY A 23 -2.48 15.72 -2.55
C GLY A 23 -2.19 16.65 -1.38
N THR A 24 -3.25 17.01 -0.70
CA THR A 24 -3.22 17.79 0.54
C THR A 24 -3.38 16.82 1.71
N TYR A 25 -2.43 16.84 2.64
CA TYR A 25 -2.46 16.04 3.85
C TYR A 25 -2.65 16.96 5.06
N GLY A 26 -3.45 16.51 6.04
CA GLY A 26 -3.62 17.24 7.30
C GLY A 26 -2.42 17.09 8.24
N LEU A 27 -1.65 16.01 8.10
CA LEU A 27 -0.44 15.76 8.87
C LEU A 27 0.67 15.23 7.98
N TYR A 28 1.84 15.84 8.09
CA TYR A 28 3.06 15.35 7.46
C TYR A 28 3.99 14.76 8.51
N LEU A 29 4.41 13.52 8.30
CA LEU A 29 5.37 12.84 9.15
C LEU A 29 6.71 12.74 8.42
N LYS A 30 7.76 13.23 9.09
CA LYS A 30 9.12 13.20 8.62
C LYS A 30 10.06 12.92 9.78
N GLY A 31 11.04 12.08 9.58
CA GLY A 31 12.04 11.80 10.59
C GLY A 31 12.73 10.46 10.40
N THR A 32 13.76 10.24 11.19
CA THR A 32 14.54 9.00 11.21
C THR A 32 14.11 8.10 12.36
N ALA A 33 14.22 6.79 12.17
CA ALA A 33 13.96 5.76 13.19
C ALA A 33 12.54 5.78 13.80
N MET A 34 11.53 6.04 12.97
CA MET A 34 10.13 5.87 13.37
C MET A 34 9.77 4.39 13.37
N SER A 35 9.73 3.76 14.55
CA SER A 35 9.51 2.32 14.62
C SER A 35 8.04 1.91 14.41
N HIS A 36 7.09 2.71 14.88
CA HIS A 36 5.65 2.45 14.73
C HIS A 36 4.88 3.74 14.52
N ILE A 37 3.98 3.73 13.55
CA ILE A 37 3.01 4.79 13.31
C ILE A 37 1.63 4.17 13.31
N TYR A 38 0.75 4.67 14.19
CA TYR A 38 -0.67 4.30 14.24
C TYR A 38 -1.50 5.46 13.71
N ILE A 39 -2.39 5.17 12.77
CA ILE A 39 -3.24 6.18 12.14
C ILE A 39 -4.68 5.69 12.21
N GLU A 40 -5.51 6.41 12.96
CA GLU A 40 -6.92 6.08 13.15
C GLU A 40 -7.86 7.11 12.51
N GLY A 41 -7.32 8.15 11.87
CA GLY A 41 -8.15 9.16 11.21
C GLY A 41 -7.35 10.13 10.36
N GLY A 42 -8.04 10.88 9.50
CA GLY A 42 -7.50 11.98 8.73
C GLY A 42 -6.66 11.60 7.52
N LYS A 43 -5.98 12.60 6.97
CA LYS A 43 -5.07 12.46 5.83
C LYS A 43 -3.64 12.62 6.29
N VAL A 44 -2.84 11.57 6.20
CA VAL A 44 -1.46 11.53 6.69
C VAL A 44 -0.50 11.25 5.54
N GLY A 45 0.50 12.09 5.39
CA GLY A 45 1.62 11.90 4.48
C GLY A 45 2.89 11.53 5.26
N ILE A 46 3.56 10.47 4.87
CA ILE A 46 4.82 10.01 5.46
C ILE A 46 5.88 10.17 4.40
N GLY A 47 6.85 11.08 4.61
CA GLY A 47 7.93 11.34 3.66
C GLY A 47 7.44 11.65 2.24
N VAL A 48 6.36 12.41 2.12
CA VAL A 48 5.73 12.75 0.82
C VAL A 48 6.28 14.04 0.22
N ASP A 49 7.19 14.73 0.90
CA ASP A 49 7.90 15.89 0.36
C ASP A 49 8.98 15.39 -0.61
N GLY A 50 8.98 15.85 -1.87
CA GLY A 50 9.92 15.38 -2.89
C GLY A 50 11.40 15.60 -2.57
N ASP A 51 11.72 16.44 -1.57
CA ASP A 51 13.07 16.63 -1.04
C ASP A 51 13.41 15.70 0.13
N ASP A 52 12.47 14.83 0.52
CA ASP A 52 12.61 13.96 1.66
C ASP A 52 13.27 12.64 1.31
N THR A 53 14.56 12.53 1.56
CA THR A 53 15.35 11.31 1.35
C THR A 53 15.73 10.61 2.65
N THR A 54 15.23 11.10 3.80
CA THR A 54 15.69 10.68 5.13
C THR A 54 14.58 10.16 6.03
N THR A 55 13.35 10.04 5.54
CA THR A 55 12.27 9.49 6.35
C THR A 55 12.39 7.97 6.42
N GLU A 56 12.50 7.46 7.63
CA GLU A 56 12.59 6.04 7.93
C GLU A 56 11.40 5.62 8.78
N VAL A 57 10.68 4.60 8.33
CA VAL A 57 9.55 4.01 9.06
C VAL A 57 9.61 2.50 9.00
N ASP A 58 9.32 1.84 10.11
CA ASP A 58 9.36 0.38 10.22
C ASP A 58 7.97 -0.26 10.12
N ASN A 59 7.00 0.30 10.83
CA ASN A 59 5.64 -0.22 10.84
C ASN A 59 4.61 0.88 10.66
N VAL A 60 3.68 0.69 9.72
CA VAL A 60 2.54 1.59 9.47
C VAL A 60 1.26 0.81 9.72
N LEU A 61 0.53 1.20 10.74
CA LEU A 61 -0.71 0.55 11.17
C LEU A 61 -1.87 1.53 11.01
N ILE A 62 -2.82 1.17 10.16
CA ILE A 62 -3.98 2.00 9.82
C ILE A 62 -5.22 1.30 10.35
N GLY A 63 -5.76 1.86 11.42
CA GLY A 63 -6.89 1.32 12.15
C GLY A 63 -8.25 1.66 11.53
N THR A 64 -9.29 1.23 12.23
CA THR A 64 -10.65 1.70 11.98
C THR A 64 -10.89 2.94 12.81
N ALA A 65 -11.07 4.09 12.17
CA ALA A 65 -11.67 5.20 12.88
C ALA A 65 -13.07 4.78 13.34
N SER A 66 -13.35 4.93 14.61
CA SER A 66 -14.70 4.73 15.16
C SER A 66 -15.66 5.87 14.76
N GLY A 67 -15.41 6.55 13.67
CA GLY A 67 -16.15 7.68 13.16
C GLY A 67 -16.13 7.75 11.64
N ALA A 68 -16.96 8.62 11.08
CA ALA A 68 -17.18 8.77 9.63
C ALA A 68 -16.02 9.45 8.87
N THR A 69 -14.87 9.67 9.50
CA THR A 69 -13.77 10.39 8.84
C THR A 69 -12.95 9.43 7.97
N PRO A 70 -12.86 9.68 6.65
CA PRO A 70 -12.04 8.87 5.77
C PRO A 70 -10.57 8.93 6.20
N ILE A 71 -9.93 7.77 6.23
CA ILE A 71 -8.48 7.66 6.47
C ILE A 71 -7.80 7.62 5.11
N THR A 72 -6.80 8.47 4.91
CA THR A 72 -5.91 8.40 3.76
C THR A 72 -4.48 8.48 4.25
N VAL A 73 -3.68 7.49 3.94
CA VAL A 73 -2.26 7.44 4.28
C VAL A 73 -1.46 7.28 3.02
N ALA A 74 -0.51 8.18 2.80
CA ALA A 74 0.44 8.06 1.71
C ALA A 74 1.87 7.96 2.24
N VAL A 75 2.63 7.03 1.68
CA VAL A 75 4.07 6.88 1.90
C VAL A 75 4.77 7.35 0.64
N GLY A 76 5.62 8.36 0.79
CA GLY A 76 6.28 9.04 -0.34
C GLY A 76 7.49 8.31 -0.90
N GLU A 77 8.01 8.88 -1.99
CA GLU A 77 9.29 8.48 -2.57
C GLU A 77 10.43 8.71 -1.58
N GLY A 78 11.41 7.84 -1.55
CA GLY A 78 12.56 7.96 -0.66
C GLY A 78 12.33 7.58 0.80
N VAL A 79 11.10 7.22 1.20
CA VAL A 79 10.89 6.62 2.52
C VAL A 79 11.57 5.26 2.58
N THR A 80 12.37 5.03 3.61
CA THR A 80 13.10 3.78 3.83
C THR A 80 12.68 3.11 5.14
N GLY A 81 12.98 1.84 5.29
CA GLY A 81 12.81 1.14 6.55
C GLY A 81 13.95 1.45 7.54
N THR A 82 13.65 1.44 8.83
CA THR A 82 14.57 1.87 9.90
C THR A 82 15.82 1.00 10.06
N ALA A 83 15.80 -0.25 9.70
CA ALA A 83 16.91 -1.17 10.00
C ALA A 83 17.46 -1.90 8.78
N GLY A 84 17.54 -1.26 7.64
CA GLY A 84 18.12 -1.91 6.46
C GLY A 84 17.33 -1.73 5.18
N GLY A 85 16.54 -0.68 5.09
CA GLY A 85 15.91 -0.26 3.83
C GLY A 85 14.57 -0.94 3.51
N ALA A 86 13.95 -1.62 4.48
CA ALA A 86 12.63 -2.22 4.27
C ALA A 86 11.62 -1.74 5.32
N ILE A 87 10.41 -1.41 4.88
CA ILE A 87 9.27 -1.25 5.78
C ILE A 87 8.82 -2.66 6.18
N ALA A 88 8.91 -2.98 7.48
CA ALA A 88 8.64 -4.34 7.94
C ALA A 88 7.17 -4.71 7.77
N VAL A 89 6.27 -3.85 8.23
CA VAL A 89 4.83 -4.11 8.17
C VAL A 89 4.04 -2.87 7.79
N VAL A 90 3.14 -3.05 6.83
CA VAL A 90 2.00 -2.15 6.60
C VAL A 90 0.74 -2.97 6.81
N ARG A 91 -0.11 -2.57 7.75
CA ARG A 91 -1.40 -3.21 7.97
C ARG A 91 -2.51 -2.18 8.02
N LYS A 92 -3.56 -2.42 7.27
CA LYS A 92 -4.72 -1.54 7.24
C LYS A 92 -6.02 -2.32 7.30
N SER A 93 -6.96 -1.80 8.07
CA SER A 93 -8.31 -2.35 8.21
C SER A 93 -9.39 -1.51 7.55
N SER A 94 -9.08 -0.26 7.19
CA SER A 94 -10.02 0.65 6.51
C SER A 94 -9.30 1.79 5.79
N GLY A 95 -10.04 2.64 5.09
CA GLY A 95 -9.51 3.83 4.42
C GLY A 95 -8.68 3.53 3.19
N THR A 96 -7.83 4.47 2.80
CA THR A 96 -6.95 4.37 1.61
C THR A 96 -5.49 4.44 2.02
N PHE A 97 -4.70 3.50 1.54
CA PHE A 97 -3.24 3.51 1.64
C PHE A 97 -2.63 3.67 0.25
N ILE A 98 -1.72 4.63 0.11
CA ILE A 98 -1.02 4.91 -1.14
C ILE A 98 0.48 4.76 -0.89
N SER A 99 1.14 3.87 -1.64
CA SER A 99 2.59 3.69 -1.57
C SER A 99 3.23 4.22 -2.85
N ARG A 100 4.11 5.21 -2.71
CA ARG A 100 5.01 5.73 -3.75
C ARG A 100 6.47 5.46 -3.42
N THR A 101 6.72 4.72 -2.35
CA THR A 101 8.10 4.46 -1.90
C THR A 101 8.84 3.52 -2.83
N ASP A 102 10.14 3.75 -2.94
CA ASP A 102 11.09 2.83 -3.56
C ASP A 102 11.64 1.79 -2.55
N ALA A 103 11.34 1.97 -1.26
CA ALA A 103 11.70 1.01 -0.24
C ALA A 103 10.94 -0.31 -0.41
N ALA A 104 11.58 -1.41 -0.06
CA ALA A 104 10.91 -2.69 0.03
C ALA A 104 9.88 -2.69 1.17
N ILE A 105 8.72 -3.32 0.95
CA ILE A 105 7.74 -3.63 1.99
C ILE A 105 7.76 -5.14 2.24
N THR A 106 8.10 -5.54 3.47
CA THR A 106 8.16 -6.97 3.78
C THR A 106 6.76 -7.58 3.85
N ALA A 107 5.83 -6.94 4.53
CA ALA A 107 4.46 -7.40 4.59
C ALA A 107 3.46 -6.24 4.46
N LEU A 108 2.58 -6.31 3.49
CA LEU A 108 1.44 -5.42 3.32
C LEU A 108 0.16 -6.23 3.47
N THR A 109 -0.65 -5.91 4.48
CA THR A 109 -1.93 -6.59 4.73
C THR A 109 -3.08 -5.59 4.62
N ASN A 110 -4.01 -5.88 3.72
CA ASN A 110 -5.26 -5.15 3.57
C ASN A 110 -6.42 -6.00 4.09
N ASP A 111 -6.95 -5.59 5.24
CA ASP A 111 -8.13 -6.20 5.86
C ASP A 111 -9.43 -5.45 5.45
N GLY A 112 -9.32 -4.34 4.69
CA GLY A 112 -10.46 -3.57 4.18
C GLY A 112 -10.06 -2.21 3.61
N GLY A 113 -10.93 -1.62 2.77
CA GLY A 113 -10.69 -0.37 2.04
C GLY A 113 -9.72 -0.52 0.88
N ASP A 114 -9.00 0.54 0.50
CA ASP A 114 -8.26 0.60 -0.75
C ASP A 114 -6.75 0.67 -0.53
N VAL A 115 -6.00 -0.06 -1.33
CA VAL A 115 -4.55 0.01 -1.45
C VAL A 115 -4.21 0.46 -2.87
N GLN A 116 -3.26 1.38 -2.99
CA GLN A 116 -2.70 1.81 -4.26
C GLN A 116 -1.17 1.78 -4.16
N THR A 117 -0.51 1.14 -5.11
CA THR A 117 0.96 1.12 -5.17
C THR A 117 1.43 1.72 -6.49
N GLU A 118 2.29 2.73 -6.42
CA GLU A 118 2.77 3.50 -7.57
C GLU A 118 4.31 3.56 -7.67
N GLY A 119 5.04 3.25 -6.57
CA GLY A 119 6.51 3.33 -6.52
C GLY A 119 7.21 2.15 -7.19
N THR A 120 8.53 2.06 -6.99
CA THR A 120 9.37 0.97 -7.51
C THR A 120 9.70 -0.09 -6.44
N GLY A 121 9.29 0.15 -5.18
CA GLY A 121 9.56 -0.73 -4.06
C GLY A 121 8.98 -2.13 -4.25
N THR A 122 9.77 -3.13 -3.88
CA THR A 122 9.31 -4.52 -3.91
C THR A 122 8.40 -4.85 -2.73
N ILE A 123 7.45 -5.75 -2.91
CA ILE A 123 6.60 -6.24 -1.83
C ILE A 123 6.83 -7.74 -1.66
N THR A 124 7.39 -8.14 -0.51
CA THR A 124 7.65 -9.57 -0.30
C THR A 124 6.32 -10.33 -0.14
N THR A 125 5.41 -9.83 0.68
CA THR A 125 4.09 -10.46 0.85
C THR A 125 3.00 -9.41 0.85
N LEU A 126 2.05 -9.53 -0.06
CA LEU A 126 0.79 -8.78 -0.06
C LEU A 126 -0.35 -9.72 0.29
N ASN A 127 -1.02 -9.45 1.41
CA ASN A 127 -2.22 -10.15 1.83
C ASN A 127 -3.43 -9.26 1.58
N LEU A 128 -4.31 -9.66 0.68
CA LEU A 128 -5.58 -9.00 0.42
C LEU A 128 -6.69 -9.87 1.00
N ASN A 129 -7.10 -9.53 2.21
CA ASN A 129 -8.15 -10.26 2.93
C ASN A 129 -9.53 -9.70 2.58
N ALA A 130 -9.62 -8.39 2.28
CA ALA A 130 -10.82 -7.71 1.82
C ALA A 130 -10.45 -6.39 1.13
N GLY A 131 -11.44 -5.72 0.50
CA GLY A 131 -11.27 -4.43 -0.16
C GLY A 131 -10.63 -4.53 -1.54
N THR A 132 -9.96 -3.47 -1.98
CA THR A 132 -9.35 -3.40 -3.31
C THR A 132 -7.86 -3.07 -3.22
N ALA A 133 -7.10 -3.59 -4.19
CA ALA A 133 -5.70 -3.24 -4.36
C ALA A 133 -5.43 -2.89 -5.82
N ARG A 134 -5.14 -1.62 -6.10
CA ARG A 134 -4.66 -1.14 -7.40
C ARG A 134 -3.15 -1.17 -7.41
N LEU A 135 -2.59 -2.03 -8.24
CA LEU A 135 -1.17 -2.37 -8.22
C LEU A 135 -0.51 -1.85 -9.49
N GLU A 136 0.08 -0.66 -9.39
CA GLU A 136 0.75 0.04 -10.49
C GLU A 136 2.26 0.19 -10.27
N SER A 137 2.78 -0.24 -9.11
CA SER A 137 4.22 -0.21 -8.84
C SER A 137 4.97 -1.16 -9.76
N THR A 138 6.17 -0.77 -10.19
CA THR A 138 7.03 -1.61 -11.03
C THR A 138 7.85 -2.64 -10.24
N GLY A 139 7.84 -2.53 -8.91
CA GLY A 139 8.53 -3.48 -8.03
C GLY A 139 7.88 -4.87 -8.07
N THR A 140 8.69 -5.90 -7.89
CA THR A 140 8.22 -7.29 -7.84
C THR A 140 7.39 -7.55 -6.59
N ILE A 141 6.26 -8.23 -6.73
CA ILE A 141 5.53 -8.83 -5.61
C ILE A 141 5.90 -10.31 -5.54
N THR A 142 6.58 -10.72 -4.46
CA THR A 142 7.00 -12.12 -4.34
C THR A 142 5.81 -13.03 -4.07
N THR A 143 4.95 -12.69 -3.14
CA THR A 143 3.75 -13.46 -2.83
C THR A 143 2.53 -12.54 -2.74
N LEU A 144 1.52 -12.82 -3.54
CA LEU A 144 0.22 -12.16 -3.52
C LEU A 144 -0.84 -13.18 -3.07
N ASN A 145 -1.35 -13.00 -1.86
CA ASN A 145 -2.42 -13.82 -1.30
C ASN A 145 -3.73 -13.05 -1.41
N ILE A 146 -4.67 -13.54 -2.19
CA ILE A 146 -5.99 -12.92 -2.37
C ILE A 146 -7.02 -13.86 -1.75
N LYS A 147 -7.45 -13.54 -0.52
CA LYS A 147 -8.46 -14.32 0.22
C LYS A 147 -9.86 -13.78 -0.01
N GLY A 148 -9.95 -12.45 -0.18
CA GLY A 148 -11.17 -11.73 -0.49
C GLY A 148 -10.84 -10.39 -1.11
N GLY A 149 -11.80 -9.74 -1.74
CA GLY A 149 -11.57 -8.48 -2.43
C GLY A 149 -10.94 -8.65 -3.81
N GLU A 150 -10.40 -7.57 -4.37
CA GLU A 150 -9.89 -7.52 -5.75
C GLU A 150 -8.48 -6.95 -5.81
N ALA A 151 -7.57 -7.70 -6.43
CA ALA A 151 -6.27 -7.19 -6.89
C ALA A 151 -6.37 -6.80 -8.36
N ASN A 152 -6.02 -5.56 -8.70
CA ASN A 152 -6.19 -4.99 -10.03
C ASN A 152 -4.86 -4.43 -10.57
N PHE A 153 -4.41 -4.98 -11.70
CA PHE A 153 -3.22 -4.56 -12.45
C PHE A 153 -3.55 -3.92 -13.79
N LEU A 154 -4.85 -3.71 -14.11
CA LEU A 154 -5.27 -3.20 -15.43
C LEU A 154 -4.90 -1.73 -15.66
N GLY A 155 -4.70 -0.95 -14.60
CA GLY A 155 -4.30 0.48 -14.70
C GLY A 155 -2.85 0.68 -15.11
N SER A 156 -2.03 -0.35 -15.04
CA SER A 156 -0.62 -0.23 -15.32
C SER A 156 -0.29 -0.28 -16.80
N GLN A 157 0.58 0.63 -17.22
CA GLN A 157 1.17 0.67 -18.57
C GLN A 157 2.55 -0.01 -18.61
N THR A 158 3.04 -0.47 -17.46
CA THR A 158 4.38 -1.05 -17.31
C THR A 158 4.30 -2.52 -16.92
N SER A 159 5.32 -3.29 -17.29
CA SER A 159 5.39 -4.70 -16.94
C SER A 159 5.54 -4.91 -15.44
N HIS A 160 4.77 -5.82 -14.89
CA HIS A 160 4.82 -6.24 -13.50
C HIS A 160 5.23 -7.71 -13.37
N THR A 161 5.81 -8.04 -12.23
CA THR A 161 6.12 -9.44 -11.89
C THR A 161 5.52 -9.79 -10.53
N VAL A 162 4.75 -10.87 -10.51
CA VAL A 162 4.31 -11.53 -9.29
C VAL A 162 4.84 -12.96 -9.31
N THR A 163 5.70 -13.30 -8.35
CA THR A 163 6.28 -14.64 -8.36
C THR A 163 5.23 -15.69 -8.02
N THR A 164 4.47 -15.50 -6.98
CA THR A 164 3.42 -16.45 -6.57
C THR A 164 2.10 -15.73 -6.31
N VAL A 165 1.04 -16.13 -6.99
CA VAL A 165 -0.32 -15.73 -6.68
C VAL A 165 -1.05 -16.92 -6.04
N LYS A 166 -1.64 -16.66 -4.86
CA LYS A 166 -2.57 -17.58 -4.21
C LYS A 166 -3.95 -16.94 -4.20
N LEU A 167 -4.90 -17.58 -4.84
CA LEU A 167 -6.26 -17.09 -4.98
C LEU A 167 -7.23 -18.04 -4.27
N GLU A 168 -7.99 -17.50 -3.33
CA GLU A 168 -9.08 -18.19 -2.63
C GLU A 168 -10.44 -17.85 -3.28
N ALA A 169 -11.49 -18.58 -2.90
CA ALA A 169 -12.79 -18.53 -3.61
C ALA A 169 -13.44 -17.13 -3.65
N ASP A 170 -13.23 -16.31 -2.63
CA ASP A 170 -13.83 -14.98 -2.51
C ASP A 170 -12.91 -13.86 -3.05
N GLY A 171 -11.74 -14.23 -3.57
CA GLY A 171 -10.79 -13.29 -4.15
C GLY A 171 -10.97 -13.11 -5.65
N ALA A 172 -10.61 -11.93 -6.15
CA ALA A 172 -10.58 -11.61 -7.57
C ALA A 172 -9.21 -11.06 -7.98
N LEU A 173 -8.75 -11.42 -9.18
CA LEU A 173 -7.55 -10.90 -9.79
C LEU A 173 -7.88 -10.42 -11.20
N ALA A 174 -7.75 -9.10 -11.43
CA ALA A 174 -7.90 -8.48 -12.74
C ALA A 174 -6.53 -8.09 -13.29
N TYR A 175 -6.16 -8.59 -14.47
CA TYR A 175 -4.86 -8.30 -15.07
C TYR A 175 -4.86 -8.47 -16.59
N ASP A 176 -3.92 -7.79 -17.24
CA ASP A 176 -3.54 -8.01 -18.64
C ASP A 176 -2.34 -8.98 -18.68
N PRO A 177 -2.45 -10.15 -19.34
CA PRO A 177 -1.36 -11.10 -19.45
C PRO A 177 -0.16 -10.59 -20.25
N ASN A 178 -0.29 -9.50 -21.01
CA ASN A 178 0.83 -8.86 -21.68
C ASN A 178 1.65 -7.96 -20.74
N VAL A 179 1.06 -7.54 -19.63
CA VAL A 179 1.66 -6.63 -18.64
C VAL A 179 2.08 -7.36 -17.39
N LEU A 180 1.30 -8.33 -16.92
CA LEU A 180 1.58 -9.07 -15.68
C LEU A 180 2.16 -10.45 -15.96
N THR A 181 3.39 -10.69 -15.51
CA THR A 181 4.02 -12.01 -15.45
C THR A 181 3.78 -12.65 -14.08
N ILE A 182 3.14 -13.84 -14.07
CA ILE A 182 2.93 -14.65 -12.87
C ILE A 182 3.69 -15.97 -13.05
N THR A 183 4.67 -16.22 -12.17
CA THR A 183 5.47 -17.45 -12.25
C THR A 183 4.70 -18.65 -11.73
N ASN A 184 4.09 -18.53 -10.55
CA ASN A 184 3.37 -19.62 -9.90
C ASN A 184 1.94 -19.19 -9.58
N LYS A 185 0.97 -19.99 -9.99
CA LYS A 185 -0.46 -19.78 -9.71
C LYS A 185 -0.96 -20.92 -8.82
N VAL A 186 -1.49 -20.59 -7.67
CA VAL A 186 -2.07 -21.54 -6.72
C VAL A 186 -3.51 -21.11 -6.48
N ALA A 187 -4.46 -21.97 -6.86
CA ALA A 187 -5.87 -21.81 -6.52
C ALA A 187 -6.21 -22.76 -5.37
N SER A 188 -6.90 -22.27 -4.36
CA SER A 188 -7.28 -23.09 -3.22
C SER A 188 -8.56 -23.91 -3.44
N ASP A 189 -9.30 -23.61 -4.50
CA ASP A 189 -10.60 -24.23 -4.80
C ASP A 189 -10.73 -24.38 -6.33
N ASP A 190 -11.30 -25.52 -6.79
CA ASP A 190 -11.56 -25.79 -8.20
C ASP A 190 -12.53 -24.79 -8.85
N ARG A 191 -13.26 -24.01 -8.05
CA ARG A 191 -14.16 -22.93 -8.51
C ARG A 191 -13.43 -21.64 -8.83
N VAL A 192 -12.19 -21.50 -8.42
CA VAL A 192 -11.40 -20.29 -8.67
C VAL A 192 -11.04 -20.21 -10.15
N ARG A 193 -11.47 -19.15 -10.80
CA ARG A 193 -11.14 -18.86 -12.20
C ARG A 193 -10.26 -17.62 -12.26
N LEU A 194 -9.08 -17.78 -12.81
CA LEU A 194 -8.23 -16.67 -13.21
C LEU A 194 -8.72 -16.18 -14.58
N ALA A 195 -9.51 -15.12 -14.59
CA ALA A 195 -9.95 -14.48 -15.82
C ALA A 195 -8.94 -13.40 -16.20
N ALA A 196 -8.23 -13.59 -17.30
CA ALA A 196 -7.48 -12.51 -17.94
C ALA A 196 -8.46 -11.71 -18.80
N THR A 197 -8.55 -10.41 -18.57
CA THR A 197 -9.26 -9.51 -19.45
C THR A 197 -8.27 -9.03 -20.51
N GLN A 198 -8.44 -9.48 -21.75
CA GLN A 198 -7.74 -8.85 -22.87
C GLN A 198 -8.49 -7.55 -23.19
N VAL A 199 -7.79 -6.44 -23.13
CA VAL A 199 -8.26 -5.13 -23.57
C VAL A 199 -7.83 -4.91 -25.02
#